data_e3efef108c1c85acdb371044ba9d1d8b
#
_entry.id   e3efef108c1c85acdb371044ba9d1d8b
#
_cell.length_a   1.000
_cell.length_b   1.000
_cell.length_c   1.000
_cell.angle_alpha   90.00
_cell.angle_beta   90.00
_cell.angle_gamma   90.00
#
_symmetry.space_group_name_H-M   'P 1'
#
loop_
_entity.id
_entity.type
_entity.pdbx_description
1 polymer ?
#
loop_
_entity_poly.entity_id
_entity_poly.type
_entity_poly.pdbx_seq_one_letter_code
_entity_poly.pdbx_strand_id
1 'polypeptide(L)'
;MYKLLFSIKIISYIIFIFALCIKLTLSSDNNLKEANILFDKGEYLESVNLASENLSIESYIFRARTLAIYGHFLLDGKEALKVFKQAKELAFLALDIDIFDDNAHVEAAHTMGRYSQLIGIVSALKEGYAEKISFHLDEAIKINANNVSAQISKGTWHAEIVDKAGFMANILYGATSDQAREHYENALNLDKENIGFLFEISYGLFLLDSKEDRVKAKILLSKVIEAEPKNHLDELYIEKAKNLIKEL
;
A
#
# COMPACT_ATOMS: atom_id res chain seq x y z
N MET A 1 56.99 -9.98 18.32
CA MET A 1 56.36 -11.10 17.65
C MET A 1 54.91 -11.34 18.10
N TYR A 2 54.60 -11.45 19.39
CA TYR A 2 53.22 -11.66 19.91
C TYR A 2 52.21 -10.55 19.56
N LYS A 3 52.59 -9.29 19.63
CA LYS A 3 51.69 -8.16 19.27
C LYS A 3 51.31 -8.16 17.79
N LEU A 4 52.19 -8.53 16.90
CA LEU A 4 51.96 -8.60 15.45
C LEU A 4 50.99 -9.73 15.10
N LEU A 5 51.15 -10.91 15.71
CA LEU A 5 50.26 -12.07 15.53
C LEU A 5 48.85 -11.79 16.07
N PHE A 6 48.72 -11.03 17.17
CA PHE A 6 47.44 -10.62 17.75
C PHE A 6 46.72 -9.65 16.82
N SER A 7 47.43 -8.65 16.25
CA SER A 7 46.85 -7.68 15.31
C SER A 7 46.40 -8.38 14.01
N ILE A 8 47.12 -9.35 13.49
CA ILE A 8 46.72 -10.11 12.29
C ILE A 8 45.45 -10.93 12.54
N LYS A 9 45.29 -11.54 13.72
CA LYS A 9 44.07 -12.28 14.07
C LYS A 9 42.85 -11.36 14.17
N ILE A 10 43.00 -10.17 14.73
CA ILE A 10 41.90 -9.17 14.83
C ILE A 10 41.47 -8.72 13.43
N ILE A 11 42.43 -8.38 12.56
CA ILE A 11 42.16 -7.99 11.17
C ILE A 11 41.46 -9.11 10.41
N SER A 12 41.91 -10.36 10.53
CA SER A 12 41.27 -11.51 9.91
C SER A 12 39.82 -11.70 10.41
N TYR A 13 39.55 -11.49 11.70
CA TYR A 13 38.21 -11.60 12.27
C TYR A 13 37.26 -10.49 11.78
N ILE A 14 37.80 -9.27 11.66
CA ILE A 14 37.04 -8.13 11.10
C ILE A 14 36.68 -8.37 9.64
N ILE A 15 37.62 -8.84 8.84
CA ILE A 15 37.42 -9.20 7.42
C ILE A 15 36.36 -10.31 7.30
N PHE A 16 36.41 -11.32 8.17
CA PHE A 16 35.44 -12.41 8.18
C PHE A 16 34.04 -11.95 8.52
N ILE A 17 33.88 -11.07 9.55
CA ILE A 17 32.59 -10.47 9.90
C ILE A 17 32.07 -9.63 8.75
N PHE A 18 32.90 -8.79 8.13
CA PHE A 18 32.53 -7.95 7.01
C PHE A 18 32.10 -8.77 5.79
N ALA A 19 32.82 -9.85 5.47
CA ALA A 19 32.42 -10.77 4.41
C ALA A 19 31.11 -11.51 4.70
N LEU A 20 30.85 -11.86 5.97
CA LEU A 20 29.61 -12.47 6.41
C LEU A 20 28.43 -11.50 6.30
N CYS A 21 28.63 -10.24 6.70
CA CYS A 21 27.62 -9.18 6.55
C CYS A 21 27.27 -8.94 5.08
N ILE A 22 28.28 -8.84 4.19
CA ILE A 22 28.05 -8.68 2.74
C ILE A 22 27.26 -9.88 2.18
N LYS A 23 27.59 -11.09 2.59
CA LYS A 23 26.88 -12.29 2.12
C LYS A 23 25.43 -12.33 2.57
N LEU A 24 25.15 -11.88 3.80
CA LEU A 24 23.79 -11.78 4.35
C LEU A 24 22.97 -10.72 3.61
N THR A 25 23.55 -9.53 3.34
CA THR A 25 22.85 -8.48 2.59
C THR A 25 22.55 -8.89 1.15
N LEU A 26 23.51 -9.51 0.45
CA LEU A 26 23.30 -10.02 -0.91
C LEU A 26 22.24 -11.12 -0.99
N SER A 27 22.16 -12.00 0.01
CA SER A 27 21.11 -13.03 0.11
C SER A 27 19.73 -12.40 0.35
N SER A 28 19.67 -11.39 1.21
CA SER A 28 18.47 -10.66 1.56
C SER A 28 17.86 -9.93 0.35
N ASP A 29 18.69 -9.23 -0.43
CA ASP A 29 18.26 -8.54 -1.65
C ASP A 29 17.76 -9.51 -2.73
N ASN A 30 18.36 -10.70 -2.81
CA ASN A 30 17.92 -11.73 -3.77
C ASN A 30 16.55 -12.28 -3.39
N ASN A 31 16.31 -12.56 -2.09
CA ASN A 31 15.03 -13.08 -1.62
C ASN A 31 13.88 -12.10 -1.90
N LEU A 32 14.10 -10.79 -1.75
CA LEU A 32 13.06 -9.79 -2.04
C LEU A 32 12.78 -9.69 -3.55
N LYS A 33 13.78 -9.85 -4.41
CA LYS A 33 13.58 -9.90 -5.87
C LYS A 33 12.77 -11.14 -6.28
N GLU A 34 13.12 -12.30 -5.74
CA GLU A 34 12.38 -13.54 -6.01
C GLU A 34 10.96 -13.47 -5.45
N ALA A 35 10.76 -12.86 -4.28
CA ALA A 35 9.44 -12.61 -3.72
C ALA A 35 8.57 -11.73 -4.64
N ASN A 36 9.14 -10.69 -5.28
CA ASN A 36 8.43 -9.90 -6.28
C ASN A 36 8.03 -10.74 -7.51
N ILE A 37 8.87 -11.66 -7.96
CA ILE A 37 8.52 -12.56 -9.07
C ILE A 37 7.35 -13.48 -8.69
N LEU A 38 7.32 -13.97 -7.46
CA LEU A 38 6.18 -14.77 -6.94
C LEU A 38 4.91 -13.93 -6.84
N PHE A 39 5.03 -12.69 -6.36
CA PHE A 39 3.93 -11.72 -6.31
C PHE A 39 3.33 -11.48 -7.71
N ASP A 40 4.16 -11.23 -8.72
CA ASP A 40 3.72 -10.99 -10.09
C ASP A 40 2.96 -12.19 -10.69
N LYS A 41 3.25 -13.40 -10.23
CA LYS A 41 2.54 -14.65 -10.60
C LYS A 41 1.25 -14.89 -9.81
N GLY A 42 0.96 -14.07 -8.77
CA GLY A 42 -0.17 -14.28 -7.88
C GLY A 42 0.09 -15.29 -6.74
N GLU A 43 1.34 -15.74 -6.57
CA GLU A 43 1.76 -16.65 -5.50
C GLU A 43 2.03 -15.84 -4.20
N TYR A 44 0.99 -15.12 -3.71
CA TYR A 44 1.12 -14.08 -2.69
C TYR A 44 1.65 -14.60 -1.35
N LEU A 45 1.18 -15.76 -0.88
CA LEU A 45 1.61 -16.29 0.42
C LEU A 45 3.05 -16.80 0.39
N GLU A 46 3.46 -17.43 -0.71
CA GLU A 46 4.85 -17.86 -0.94
C GLU A 46 5.77 -16.65 -1.03
N SER A 47 5.34 -15.60 -1.72
CA SER A 47 6.01 -14.32 -1.81
C SER A 47 6.25 -13.69 -0.43
N VAL A 48 5.22 -13.63 0.42
CA VAL A 48 5.32 -13.14 1.80
C VAL A 48 6.28 -14.00 2.65
N ASN A 49 6.20 -15.32 2.52
CA ASN A 49 7.08 -16.24 3.25
C ASN A 49 8.55 -16.03 2.86
N LEU A 50 8.84 -15.94 1.57
CA LEU A 50 10.20 -15.72 1.09
C LEU A 50 10.75 -14.36 1.54
N ALA A 51 9.95 -13.29 1.43
CA ALA A 51 10.33 -11.97 1.90
C ALA A 51 10.55 -11.92 3.42
N SER A 52 9.94 -12.85 4.20
CA SER A 52 10.07 -12.87 5.67
C SER A 52 11.46 -13.28 6.18
N GLU A 53 12.30 -13.84 5.33
CA GLU A 53 13.69 -14.12 5.65
C GLU A 53 14.57 -12.86 5.75
N ASN A 54 14.02 -11.72 5.30
CA ASN A 54 14.63 -10.40 5.41
C ASN A 54 13.86 -9.54 6.40
N LEU A 55 14.55 -8.88 7.32
CA LEU A 55 13.96 -7.98 8.34
C LEU A 55 14.19 -6.49 8.00
N SER A 56 14.42 -6.18 6.71
CA SER A 56 14.53 -4.79 6.27
C SER A 56 13.18 -4.08 6.19
N ILE A 57 13.21 -2.76 6.16
CA ILE A 57 12.00 -1.93 6.01
C ILE A 57 11.26 -2.26 4.71
N GLU A 58 11.99 -2.48 3.60
CA GLU A 58 11.42 -2.83 2.31
C GLU A 58 10.68 -4.16 2.36
N SER A 59 11.22 -5.14 3.10
CA SER A 59 10.54 -6.42 3.32
C SER A 59 9.25 -6.27 4.12
N TYR A 60 9.26 -5.49 5.18
CA TYR A 60 8.05 -5.25 5.96
C TYR A 60 6.97 -4.54 5.14
N ILE A 61 7.35 -3.49 4.37
CA ILE A 61 6.46 -2.77 3.46
C ILE A 61 5.88 -3.71 2.39
N PHE A 62 6.74 -4.48 1.73
CA PHE A 62 6.34 -5.44 0.71
C PHE A 62 5.35 -6.48 1.24
N ARG A 63 5.63 -7.07 2.40
CA ARG A 63 4.77 -8.08 3.03
C ARG A 63 3.44 -7.49 3.48
N ALA A 64 3.44 -6.29 4.05
CA ALA A 64 2.22 -5.58 4.45
C ALA A 64 1.31 -5.34 3.24
N ARG A 65 1.86 -4.80 2.15
CA ARG A 65 1.17 -4.58 0.87
C ARG A 65 0.64 -5.87 0.29
N THR A 66 1.47 -6.89 0.19
CA THR A 66 1.10 -8.18 -0.39
C THR A 66 -0.05 -8.84 0.36
N LEU A 67 -0.03 -8.83 1.70
CA LEU A 67 -1.12 -9.35 2.50
C LEU A 67 -2.39 -8.52 2.38
N ALA A 68 -2.28 -7.19 2.28
CA ALA A 68 -3.44 -6.32 2.07
C ALA A 68 -4.11 -6.61 0.71
N ILE A 69 -3.31 -6.81 -0.34
CA ILE A 69 -3.79 -7.20 -1.67
C ILE A 69 -4.44 -8.59 -1.63
N TYR A 70 -3.76 -9.58 -1.07
CA TYR A 70 -4.27 -10.95 -0.93
C TYR A 70 -5.61 -10.97 -0.18
N GLY A 71 -5.69 -10.29 0.96
CA GLY A 71 -6.91 -10.18 1.76
C GLY A 71 -8.04 -9.46 1.02
N HIS A 72 -7.73 -8.44 0.21
CA HIS A 72 -8.75 -7.64 -0.50
C HIS A 72 -9.33 -8.35 -1.73
N PHE A 73 -8.50 -9.04 -2.49
CA PHE A 73 -8.92 -9.62 -3.76
C PHE A 73 -9.35 -11.09 -3.65
N LEU A 74 -8.80 -11.84 -2.69
CA LEU A 74 -8.91 -13.30 -2.68
C LEU A 74 -9.54 -13.88 -1.42
N LEU A 75 -9.83 -13.05 -0.40
CA LEU A 75 -10.42 -13.52 0.84
C LEU A 75 -11.64 -12.68 1.24
N ASP A 76 -12.49 -13.29 2.07
CA ASP A 76 -13.67 -12.66 2.64
C ASP A 76 -13.73 -12.83 4.17
N GLY A 77 -14.54 -11.98 4.81
CA GLY A 77 -14.98 -12.13 6.19
C GLY A 77 -13.83 -12.30 7.21
N LYS A 78 -13.88 -13.38 7.99
CA LYS A 78 -12.93 -13.60 9.09
C LYS A 78 -11.49 -13.88 8.63
N GLU A 79 -11.32 -14.49 7.46
CA GLU A 79 -10.01 -14.80 6.91
C GLU A 79 -9.32 -13.51 6.44
N ALA A 80 -10.03 -12.67 5.68
CA ALA A 80 -9.55 -11.37 5.29
C ALA A 80 -9.21 -10.50 6.51
N LEU A 81 -10.07 -10.49 7.55
CA LEU A 81 -9.84 -9.73 8.77
C LEU A 81 -8.53 -10.14 9.48
N LYS A 82 -8.26 -11.45 9.56
CA LYS A 82 -7.02 -11.99 10.14
C LYS A 82 -5.80 -11.50 9.35
N VAL A 83 -5.87 -11.58 8.03
CA VAL A 83 -4.78 -11.19 7.14
C VAL A 83 -4.54 -9.67 7.21
N PHE A 84 -5.59 -8.84 7.21
CA PHE A 84 -5.44 -7.39 7.38
C PHE A 84 -4.84 -7.00 8.74
N LYS A 85 -5.15 -7.76 9.80
CA LYS A 85 -4.49 -7.55 11.10
C LYS A 85 -2.99 -7.79 11.00
N GLN A 86 -2.56 -8.89 10.38
CA GLN A 86 -1.14 -9.19 10.15
C GLN A 86 -0.47 -8.15 9.27
N ALA A 87 -1.12 -7.74 8.18
CA ALA A 87 -0.62 -6.70 7.28
C ALA A 87 -0.38 -5.38 8.04
N LYS A 88 -1.35 -4.98 8.89
CA LYS A 88 -1.23 -3.78 9.73
C LYS A 88 -0.03 -3.88 10.70
N GLU A 89 0.16 -5.01 11.37
CA GLU A 89 1.30 -5.22 12.27
C GLU A 89 2.63 -5.06 11.53
N LEU A 90 2.75 -5.60 10.31
CA LEU A 90 3.95 -5.46 9.47
C LEU A 90 4.21 -4.01 9.04
N ALA A 91 3.16 -3.28 8.65
CA ALA A 91 3.30 -1.86 8.29
C ALA A 91 3.81 -1.02 9.47
N PHE A 92 3.34 -1.29 10.69
CA PHE A 92 3.86 -0.62 11.89
C PHE A 92 5.29 -1.03 12.25
N LEU A 93 5.69 -2.28 12.01
CA LEU A 93 7.10 -2.68 12.15
C LEU A 93 8.02 -1.95 11.16
N ALA A 94 7.54 -1.63 9.95
CA ALA A 94 8.29 -0.78 9.03
C ALA A 94 8.48 0.64 9.60
N LEU A 95 7.42 1.25 10.15
CA LEU A 95 7.50 2.57 10.80
C LEU A 95 8.37 2.58 12.06
N ASP A 96 8.46 1.47 12.80
CA ASP A 96 9.37 1.33 13.95
C ASP A 96 10.84 1.35 13.52
N ILE A 97 11.15 0.95 12.27
CA ILE A 97 12.50 1.02 11.71
C ILE A 97 12.80 2.44 11.23
N ASP A 98 11.92 3.03 10.43
CA ASP A 98 12.06 4.41 9.94
C ASP A 98 10.69 5.10 9.87
N ILE A 99 10.47 6.04 10.78
CA ILE A 99 9.27 6.88 10.84
C ILE A 99 9.21 7.92 9.70
N PHE A 100 10.28 8.12 8.96
CA PHE A 100 10.35 9.04 7.82
C PHE A 100 10.27 8.33 6.46
N ASP A 101 9.91 7.05 6.42
CA ASP A 101 9.64 6.36 5.16
C ASP A 101 8.20 6.60 4.70
N ASP A 102 8.04 7.23 3.53
CA ASP A 102 6.73 7.59 2.97
C ASP A 102 5.90 6.36 2.60
N ASN A 103 6.52 5.27 2.13
CA ASN A 103 5.82 4.04 1.78
C ASN A 103 5.35 3.27 3.03
N ALA A 104 6.12 3.29 4.12
CA ALA A 104 5.68 2.70 5.39
C ALA A 104 4.42 3.40 5.92
N HIS A 105 4.35 4.72 5.81
CA HIS A 105 3.15 5.49 6.13
C HIS A 105 1.96 5.13 5.21
N VAL A 106 2.19 4.98 3.91
CA VAL A 106 1.14 4.55 2.97
C VAL A 106 0.60 3.18 3.34
N GLU A 107 1.47 2.20 3.63
CA GLU A 107 1.02 0.86 3.98
C GLU A 107 0.32 0.81 5.35
N ALA A 108 0.74 1.64 6.32
CA ALA A 108 0.01 1.79 7.57
C ALA A 108 -1.43 2.30 7.33
N ALA A 109 -1.60 3.31 6.48
CA ALA A 109 -2.91 3.82 6.10
C ALA A 109 -3.76 2.77 5.35
N HIS A 110 -3.20 2.11 4.34
CA HIS A 110 -3.88 1.08 3.54
C HIS A 110 -4.37 -0.08 4.40
N THR A 111 -3.49 -0.65 5.22
CA THR A 111 -3.81 -1.81 6.05
C THR A 111 -4.82 -1.47 7.13
N MET A 112 -4.74 -0.27 7.72
CA MET A 112 -5.77 0.25 8.63
C MET A 112 -7.11 0.45 7.92
N GLY A 113 -7.11 0.98 6.70
CA GLY A 113 -8.31 1.16 5.89
C GLY A 113 -9.01 -0.19 5.64
N ARG A 114 -8.30 -1.19 5.13
CA ARG A 114 -8.84 -2.53 4.88
C ARG A 114 -9.35 -3.21 6.16
N TYR A 115 -8.58 -3.10 7.25
CA TYR A 115 -9.01 -3.64 8.54
C TYR A 115 -10.28 -2.95 9.06
N SER A 116 -10.34 -1.62 9.00
CA SER A 116 -11.47 -0.83 9.50
C SER A 116 -12.79 -1.12 8.76
N GLN A 117 -12.72 -1.42 7.47
CA GLN A 117 -13.89 -1.79 6.67
C GLN A 117 -14.55 -3.08 7.17
N LEU A 118 -13.81 -4.03 7.74
CA LEU A 118 -14.33 -5.33 8.21
C LEU A 118 -14.74 -5.37 9.67
N ILE A 119 -14.20 -4.51 10.54
CA ILE A 119 -14.60 -4.48 11.97
C ILE A 119 -15.93 -3.76 12.21
N GLY A 120 -16.48 -3.13 11.16
CA GLY A 120 -17.73 -2.38 11.20
C GLY A 120 -17.57 -0.92 11.67
N ILE A 121 -18.49 -0.07 11.22
CA ILE A 121 -18.41 1.39 11.35
C ILE A 121 -18.30 1.86 12.81
N VAL A 122 -19.04 1.24 13.74
CA VAL A 122 -19.03 1.63 15.16
C VAL A 122 -17.66 1.36 15.80
N SER A 123 -17.05 0.21 15.51
CA SER A 123 -15.71 -0.12 16.00
C SER A 123 -14.66 0.79 15.37
N ALA A 124 -14.75 1.03 14.07
CA ALA A 124 -13.83 1.90 13.35
C ALA A 124 -13.84 3.34 13.88
N LEU A 125 -15.03 3.89 14.18
CA LEU A 125 -15.19 5.22 14.78
C LEU A 125 -14.62 5.26 16.21
N LYS A 126 -14.95 4.25 17.03
CA LYS A 126 -14.45 4.17 18.42
C LYS A 126 -12.92 4.12 18.48
N GLU A 127 -12.30 3.47 17.53
CA GLU A 127 -10.84 3.34 17.44
C GLU A 127 -10.17 4.52 16.72
N GLY A 128 -10.94 5.47 16.16
CA GLY A 128 -10.41 6.67 15.47
C GLY A 128 -9.64 6.33 14.20
N TYR A 129 -10.11 5.35 13.41
CA TYR A 129 -9.41 4.95 12.19
C TYR A 129 -9.39 6.03 11.12
N ALA A 130 -10.45 6.82 11.01
CA ALA A 130 -10.51 7.89 10.01
C ALA A 130 -9.36 8.90 10.20
N GLU A 131 -9.14 9.35 11.43
CA GLU A 131 -8.10 10.32 11.78
C GLU A 131 -6.70 9.69 11.67
N LYS A 132 -6.53 8.45 12.11
CA LYS A 132 -5.24 7.74 12.02
C LYS A 132 -4.80 7.52 10.58
N ILE A 133 -5.73 7.11 9.70
CA ILE A 133 -5.47 6.92 8.28
C ILE A 133 -5.10 8.26 7.64
N SER A 134 -5.88 9.32 7.91
CA SER A 134 -5.57 10.67 7.41
C SER A 134 -4.18 11.12 7.83
N PHE A 135 -3.83 10.96 9.13
CA PHE A 135 -2.52 11.32 9.65
C PHE A 135 -1.37 10.64 8.89
N HIS A 136 -1.43 9.32 8.69
CA HIS A 136 -0.36 8.61 7.98
C HIS A 136 -0.26 9.03 6.51
N LEU A 137 -1.38 9.31 5.84
CA LEU A 137 -1.37 9.81 4.47
C LEU A 137 -0.80 11.23 4.39
N ASP A 138 -1.11 12.09 5.35
CA ASP A 138 -0.55 13.44 5.43
C ASP A 138 0.97 13.41 5.67
N GLU A 139 1.46 12.53 6.57
CA GLU A 139 2.91 12.36 6.76
C GLU A 139 3.58 11.79 5.51
N ALA A 140 2.98 10.81 4.83
CA ALA A 140 3.52 10.29 3.56
C ALA A 140 3.67 11.39 2.50
N ILE A 141 2.63 12.22 2.31
CA ILE A 141 2.65 13.33 1.34
C ILE A 141 3.65 14.41 1.74
N LYS A 142 3.77 14.70 3.03
CA LYS A 142 4.74 15.66 3.57
C LYS A 142 6.18 15.20 3.37
N ILE A 143 6.47 13.91 3.53
CA ILE A 143 7.78 13.31 3.29
C ILE A 143 8.08 13.30 1.78
N ASN A 144 7.12 12.87 0.97
CA ASN A 144 7.25 12.75 -0.47
C ASN A 144 5.94 13.13 -1.18
N ALA A 145 5.82 14.40 -1.59
CA ALA A 145 4.65 14.90 -2.29
C ALA A 145 4.38 14.19 -3.64
N ASN A 146 5.40 13.53 -4.21
CA ASN A 146 5.31 12.77 -5.46
C ASN A 146 5.01 11.28 -5.23
N ASN A 147 4.70 10.84 -4.01
CA ASN A 147 4.24 9.49 -3.78
C ASN A 147 2.82 9.32 -4.34
N VAL A 148 2.73 8.64 -5.49
CA VAL A 148 1.46 8.44 -6.22
C VAL A 148 0.45 7.69 -5.37
N SER A 149 0.89 6.64 -4.67
CA SER A 149 0.02 5.84 -3.79
C SER A 149 -0.53 6.67 -2.62
N ALA A 150 0.28 7.56 -2.03
CA ALA A 150 -0.18 8.48 -0.99
C ALA A 150 -1.23 9.46 -1.51
N GLN A 151 -1.02 10.05 -2.70
CA GLN A 151 -1.99 10.94 -3.33
C GLN A 151 -3.32 10.22 -3.60
N ILE A 152 -3.29 9.04 -4.24
CA ILE A 152 -4.50 8.27 -4.52
C ILE A 152 -5.25 7.92 -3.22
N SER A 153 -4.52 7.41 -2.24
CA SER A 153 -5.12 6.98 -0.96
C SER A 153 -5.72 8.14 -0.17
N LYS A 154 -5.10 9.33 -0.23
CA LYS A 154 -5.67 10.53 0.40
C LYS A 154 -6.94 10.97 -0.33
N GLY A 155 -6.94 10.95 -1.65
CA GLY A 155 -8.15 11.19 -2.45
C GLY A 155 -9.27 10.20 -2.11
N THR A 156 -8.95 8.92 -2.02
CA THR A 156 -9.92 7.86 -1.67
C THR A 156 -10.42 8.01 -0.24
N TRP A 157 -9.55 8.39 0.71
CA TRP A 157 -9.99 8.71 2.07
C TRP A 157 -11.04 9.84 2.10
N HIS A 158 -10.79 10.94 1.36
CA HIS A 158 -11.76 12.02 1.23
C HIS A 158 -13.07 11.53 0.60
N ALA A 159 -13.00 10.76 -0.48
CA ALA A 159 -14.17 10.25 -1.19
C ALA A 159 -15.00 9.31 -0.31
N GLU A 160 -14.37 8.36 0.40
CA GLU A 160 -15.06 7.44 1.32
C GLU A 160 -15.74 8.16 2.51
N ILE A 161 -15.08 9.17 3.07
CA ILE A 161 -15.68 9.94 4.17
C ILE A 161 -16.86 10.78 3.67
N VAL A 162 -16.75 11.39 2.47
CA VAL A 162 -17.84 12.13 1.84
C VAL A 162 -19.03 11.21 1.54
N ASP A 163 -18.79 10.03 0.98
CA ASP A 163 -19.81 9.03 0.69
C ASP A 163 -20.56 8.60 1.96
N LYS A 164 -19.82 8.32 3.04
CA LYS A 164 -20.40 7.79 4.28
C LYS A 164 -21.02 8.87 5.21
N ALA A 165 -20.43 10.05 5.27
CA ALA A 165 -20.83 11.11 6.21
C ALA A 165 -21.61 12.27 5.56
N GLY A 166 -21.65 12.34 4.23
CA GLY A 166 -22.37 13.39 3.50
C GLY A 166 -21.89 14.79 3.90
N PHE A 167 -22.81 15.68 4.21
CA PHE A 167 -22.47 17.06 4.60
C PHE A 167 -21.68 17.17 5.91
N MET A 168 -21.69 16.13 6.76
CA MET A 168 -20.89 16.08 7.99
C MET A 168 -19.40 15.77 7.73
N ALA A 169 -19.05 15.28 6.55
CA ALA A 169 -17.68 14.91 6.21
C ALA A 169 -16.67 16.02 6.46
N ASN A 170 -16.98 17.23 5.97
CA ASN A 170 -16.11 18.39 6.16
C ASN A 170 -16.07 18.85 7.63
N ILE A 171 -17.23 18.87 8.31
CA ILE A 171 -17.32 19.36 9.70
C ILE A 171 -16.54 18.46 10.67
N LEU A 172 -16.65 17.14 10.51
CA LEU A 172 -16.07 16.18 11.45
C LEU A 172 -14.62 15.82 11.10
N TYR A 173 -14.28 15.76 9.81
CA TYR A 173 -13.02 15.21 9.34
C TYR A 173 -12.25 16.13 8.40
N GLY A 174 -12.81 17.27 7.99
CA GLY A 174 -12.22 18.13 6.96
C GLY A 174 -12.22 17.49 5.55
N ALA A 175 -13.01 16.43 5.35
CA ALA A 175 -13.03 15.71 4.09
C ALA A 175 -13.99 16.39 3.09
N THR A 176 -13.52 16.61 1.86
CA THR A 176 -14.30 17.25 0.79
C THR A 176 -14.11 16.56 -0.56
N SER A 177 -15.11 16.64 -1.43
CA SER A 177 -15.02 16.14 -2.81
C SER A 177 -13.94 16.87 -3.63
N ASP A 178 -13.74 18.16 -3.40
CA ASP A 178 -12.74 18.95 -4.14
C ASP A 178 -11.32 18.52 -3.79
N GLN A 179 -11.02 18.26 -2.51
CA GLN A 179 -9.73 17.72 -2.11
C GLN A 179 -9.49 16.31 -2.67
N ALA A 180 -10.55 15.45 -2.70
CA ALA A 180 -10.43 14.15 -3.35
C ALA A 180 -10.00 14.29 -4.81
N ARG A 181 -10.66 15.17 -5.58
CA ARG A 181 -10.34 15.43 -6.99
C ARG A 181 -8.93 15.99 -7.17
N GLU A 182 -8.52 16.93 -6.31
CA GLU A 182 -7.17 17.51 -6.34
C GLU A 182 -6.08 16.42 -6.17
N HIS A 183 -6.23 15.54 -5.21
CA HIS A 183 -5.32 14.42 -5.00
C HIS A 183 -5.29 13.45 -6.19
N TYR A 184 -6.44 13.17 -6.81
CA TYR A 184 -6.49 12.33 -8.02
C TYR A 184 -5.84 13.00 -9.23
N GLU A 185 -5.99 14.32 -9.40
CA GLU A 185 -5.28 15.07 -10.45
C GLU A 185 -3.76 15.02 -10.24
N ASN A 186 -3.30 15.23 -9.00
CA ASN A 186 -1.88 15.13 -8.66
C ASN A 186 -1.34 13.74 -8.99
N ALA A 187 -2.05 12.67 -8.63
CA ALA A 187 -1.68 11.30 -8.95
C ALA A 187 -1.62 11.04 -10.46
N LEU A 188 -2.62 11.48 -11.22
CA LEU A 188 -2.67 11.32 -12.67
C LEU A 188 -1.58 12.13 -13.41
N ASN A 189 -1.13 13.24 -12.84
CA ASN A 189 0.01 14.01 -13.39
C ASN A 189 1.35 13.26 -13.17
N LEU A 190 1.45 12.44 -12.12
CA LEU A 190 2.64 11.66 -11.80
C LEU A 190 2.67 10.32 -12.54
N ASP A 191 1.55 9.60 -12.60
CA ASP A 191 1.41 8.33 -13.32
C ASP A 191 -0.02 8.19 -13.87
N LYS A 192 -0.15 8.10 -15.19
CA LYS A 192 -1.41 7.99 -15.91
C LYS A 192 -1.61 6.67 -16.64
N GLU A 193 -0.72 5.69 -16.40
CA GLU A 193 -0.71 4.43 -17.14
C GLU A 193 -0.82 3.19 -16.25
N ASN A 194 -0.51 3.31 -14.97
CA ASN A 194 -0.59 2.18 -14.05
C ASN A 194 -2.05 1.73 -13.86
N ILE A 195 -2.32 0.46 -14.16
CA ILE A 195 -3.67 -0.15 -14.16
C ILE A 195 -4.33 -0.02 -12.79
N GLY A 196 -3.61 -0.38 -11.72
CA GLY A 196 -4.12 -0.31 -10.36
C GLY A 196 -4.44 1.13 -9.94
N PHE A 197 -3.57 2.09 -10.27
CA PHE A 197 -3.79 3.50 -9.95
C PHE A 197 -5.01 4.06 -10.67
N LEU A 198 -5.16 3.76 -11.96
CA LEU A 198 -6.33 4.17 -12.74
C LEU A 198 -7.63 3.58 -12.17
N PHE A 199 -7.59 2.31 -11.74
CA PHE A 199 -8.75 1.67 -11.11
C PHE A 199 -9.10 2.34 -9.76
N GLU A 200 -8.13 2.53 -8.86
CA GLU A 200 -8.38 3.13 -7.53
C GLU A 200 -8.91 4.57 -7.63
N ILE A 201 -8.38 5.37 -8.57
CA ILE A 201 -8.91 6.71 -8.86
C ILE A 201 -10.35 6.62 -9.38
N SER A 202 -10.63 5.67 -10.28
CA SER A 202 -11.98 5.48 -10.82
C SER A 202 -12.98 5.09 -9.74
N TYR A 203 -12.57 4.22 -8.82
CA TYR A 203 -13.39 3.84 -7.68
C TYR A 203 -13.70 5.03 -6.76
N GLY A 204 -12.70 5.84 -6.46
CA GLY A 204 -12.91 7.04 -5.65
C GLY A 204 -13.83 8.08 -6.34
N LEU A 205 -13.69 8.28 -7.66
CA LEU A 205 -14.61 9.11 -8.44
C LEU A 205 -16.03 8.53 -8.47
N PHE A 206 -16.17 7.21 -8.53
CA PHE A 206 -17.47 6.54 -8.40
C PHE A 206 -18.16 6.86 -7.06
N LEU A 207 -17.41 6.87 -5.95
CA LEU A 207 -17.94 7.23 -4.62
C LEU A 207 -18.37 8.70 -4.53
N LEU A 208 -17.72 9.63 -5.24
CA LEU A 208 -18.10 11.05 -5.25
C LEU A 208 -19.40 11.31 -6.02
N ASP A 209 -19.76 10.47 -6.95
CA ASP A 209 -21.06 10.33 -7.60
C ASP A 209 -21.61 11.57 -8.34
N SER A 210 -20.79 12.60 -8.62
CA SER A 210 -21.22 13.67 -9.51
C SER A 210 -21.29 13.21 -10.96
N LYS A 211 -22.03 13.91 -11.81
CA LYS A 211 -22.10 13.60 -13.25
C LYS A 211 -20.72 13.62 -13.91
N GLU A 212 -19.90 14.60 -13.56
CA GLU A 212 -18.54 14.79 -14.06
C GLU A 212 -17.61 13.66 -13.58
N ASP A 213 -17.72 13.28 -12.30
CA ASP A 213 -16.93 12.20 -11.71
C ASP A 213 -17.26 10.85 -12.35
N ARG A 214 -18.56 10.55 -12.56
CA ARG A 214 -19.00 9.33 -13.26
C ARG A 214 -18.46 9.26 -14.70
N VAL A 215 -18.46 10.37 -15.42
CA VAL A 215 -17.90 10.42 -16.79
C VAL A 215 -16.38 10.16 -16.74
N LYS A 216 -15.66 10.81 -15.83
CA LYS A 216 -14.21 10.61 -15.68
C LYS A 216 -13.89 9.18 -15.24
N ALA A 217 -14.63 8.62 -14.29
CA ALA A 217 -14.49 7.23 -13.86
C ALA A 217 -14.66 6.24 -15.03
N LYS A 218 -15.71 6.41 -15.88
CA LYS A 218 -15.92 5.59 -17.08
C LYS A 218 -14.73 5.63 -18.05
N ILE A 219 -14.19 6.82 -18.29
CA ILE A 219 -13.04 6.98 -19.18
C ILE A 219 -11.80 6.23 -18.64
N LEU A 220 -11.53 6.35 -17.33
CA LEU A 220 -10.39 5.67 -16.71
C LEU A 220 -10.61 4.15 -16.66
N LEU A 221 -11.82 3.68 -16.31
CA LEU A 221 -12.14 2.25 -16.31
C LEU A 221 -12.03 1.63 -17.69
N SER A 222 -12.44 2.36 -18.76
CA SER A 222 -12.26 1.87 -20.13
C SER A 222 -10.78 1.66 -20.45
N LYS A 223 -9.90 2.57 -20.04
CA LYS A 223 -8.44 2.39 -20.19
C LYS A 223 -7.93 1.18 -19.42
N VAL A 224 -8.40 0.96 -18.18
CA VAL A 224 -8.03 -0.22 -17.38
C VAL A 224 -8.47 -1.51 -18.09
N ILE A 225 -9.69 -1.55 -18.62
CA ILE A 225 -10.24 -2.74 -19.28
C ILE A 225 -9.53 -3.08 -20.60
N GLU A 226 -9.06 -2.06 -21.32
CA GLU A 226 -8.34 -2.18 -22.59
C GLU A 226 -6.84 -2.44 -22.44
N ALA A 227 -6.29 -2.28 -21.23
CA ALA A 227 -4.87 -2.46 -20.98
C ALA A 227 -4.46 -3.94 -21.02
N GLU A 228 -3.22 -4.21 -21.44
CA GLU A 228 -2.62 -5.53 -21.34
C GLU A 228 -2.05 -5.74 -19.92
N PRO A 229 -2.49 -6.79 -19.19
CA PRO A 229 -1.98 -7.07 -17.86
C PRO A 229 -0.51 -7.49 -17.92
N LYS A 230 0.31 -6.98 -17.02
CA LYS A 230 1.73 -7.32 -16.88
C LYS A 230 1.99 -8.35 -15.78
N ASN A 231 1.04 -8.50 -14.85
CA ASN A 231 1.11 -9.41 -13.71
C ASN A 231 -0.30 -9.81 -13.28
N HIS A 232 -0.40 -10.75 -12.34
CA HIS A 232 -1.67 -11.24 -11.82
C HIS A 232 -2.52 -10.15 -11.13
N LEU A 233 -1.90 -9.16 -10.47
CA LEU A 233 -2.64 -8.07 -9.84
C LEU A 233 -3.35 -7.19 -10.88
N ASP A 234 -2.73 -6.94 -12.03
CA ASP A 234 -3.35 -6.21 -13.12
C ASP A 234 -4.61 -6.96 -13.64
N GLU A 235 -4.55 -8.30 -13.73
CA GLU A 235 -5.70 -9.12 -14.11
C GLU A 235 -6.88 -8.94 -13.13
N LEU A 236 -6.58 -8.93 -11.82
CA LEU A 236 -7.58 -8.71 -10.78
C LEU A 236 -8.20 -7.30 -10.85
N TYR A 237 -7.42 -6.27 -11.12
CA TYR A 237 -7.93 -4.91 -11.31
C TYR A 237 -8.80 -4.80 -12.56
N ILE A 238 -8.41 -5.42 -13.66
CA ILE A 238 -9.20 -5.45 -14.90
C ILE A 238 -10.54 -6.13 -14.66
N GLU A 239 -10.58 -7.24 -13.93
CA GLU A 239 -11.83 -7.92 -13.56
C GLU A 239 -12.75 -7.03 -12.72
N LYS A 240 -12.20 -6.38 -11.70
CA LYS A 240 -12.93 -5.40 -10.88
C LYS A 240 -13.46 -4.23 -11.71
N ALA A 241 -12.65 -3.72 -12.65
CA ALA A 241 -13.04 -2.63 -13.54
C ALA A 241 -14.22 -3.00 -14.44
N LYS A 242 -14.24 -4.24 -15.01
CA LYS A 242 -15.35 -4.77 -15.79
C LYS A 242 -16.66 -4.88 -15.00
N ASN A 243 -16.57 -5.03 -13.69
CA ASN A 243 -17.75 -5.04 -12.82
C ASN A 243 -18.18 -3.63 -12.46
N LEU A 244 -17.26 -2.77 -12.02
CA LEU A 244 -17.56 -1.39 -11.59
C LEU A 244 -18.15 -0.53 -12.71
N ILE A 245 -17.69 -0.69 -13.96
CA ILE A 245 -18.19 0.11 -15.10
C ILE A 245 -19.69 -0.13 -15.39
N LYS A 246 -20.24 -1.28 -14.99
CA LYS A 246 -21.67 -1.60 -15.15
C LYS A 246 -22.57 -0.85 -14.17
N GLU A 247 -21.99 -0.32 -13.09
CA GLU A 247 -22.69 0.42 -12.03
C GLU A 247 -22.73 1.93 -12.30
N LEU A 248 -21.94 2.40 -13.27
CA LEU A 248 -21.82 3.80 -13.72
C LEU A 248 -22.77 4.10 -14.87
#